data_3a2fb01f45659616a738ad46d418cb75
#
_entry.id   3a2fb01f45659616a738ad46d418cb75
#
_cell.length_a   1.000
_cell.length_b   1.000
_cell.length_c   1.000
_cell.angle_alpha   90.00
_cell.angle_beta   90.00
_cell.angle_gamma   90.00
#
_symmetry.space_group_name_H-M   'P 1'
#
loop_
_entity.id
_entity.type
_entity.pdbx_description
1 polymer ?
#
loop_
_entity_poly.entity_id
_entity_poly.type
_entity_poly.pdbx_seq_one_letter_code
_entity_poly.pdbx_strand_id
1 'polypeptide(L)'
;MKKKLLLQDDGHTQKAKEISIMQDAQKLKMILGKLSWKILTMLSEKEMYPLEVARQLGVHEQKVYYHIRKLAKAGAITVEREEKKKGATAKYYKTVSSAFGIELPRGYKTVQNLSLQVMDEQLHKFFKEFVNDKGVLEGKIVVGSPTPHGPFKTSARDGHYVAHLTLFLGQFAKMPPDFAIKLDVDVKAEKEEKNHLILVGGPGTNLLTQEINESLPVRFNMQSSNQGFLLGGLSSKKSSRVYTADEAGLIAKIVNPWDKTKHILVLAGNKAVGTKACVLALTNFWKKTLQKYRGEDTFAAVIQGFDLDGDGKVDSIEVIE
;
A
#
# COMPACT_ATOMS: atom_id res chain seq x y z
N MET A 1 -7.78 -18.81 -20.34
CA MET A 1 -6.29 -18.70 -20.15
C MET A 1 -6.02 -18.78 -18.65
N LYS A 2 -4.93 -19.41 -18.24
CA LYS A 2 -4.46 -19.39 -16.84
C LYS A 2 -3.53 -18.19 -16.66
N LYS A 3 -3.75 -17.41 -15.60
CA LYS A 3 -2.86 -16.32 -15.22
C LYS A 3 -1.74 -16.86 -14.35
N LYS A 4 -0.50 -16.42 -14.62
CA LYS A 4 0.71 -16.74 -13.86
C LYS A 4 1.56 -15.47 -13.72
N LEU A 5 2.57 -15.51 -12.89
CA LEU A 5 3.57 -14.46 -12.81
C LEU A 5 4.83 -14.89 -13.56
N LEU A 6 5.31 -14.03 -14.44
CA LEU A 6 6.63 -14.11 -15.03
C LEU A 6 7.57 -13.31 -14.14
N LEU A 7 8.54 -13.97 -13.55
CA LEU A 7 9.56 -13.36 -12.71
C LEU A 7 10.85 -13.19 -13.51
N GLN A 8 11.42 -12.00 -13.43
CA GLN A 8 12.75 -11.69 -13.90
C GLN A 8 13.60 -11.36 -12.68
N ASP A 9 14.66 -12.12 -12.46
CA ASP A 9 15.61 -11.97 -11.38
C ASP A 9 16.99 -11.72 -11.99
N ASP A 10 17.62 -10.59 -11.66
CA ASP A 10 18.96 -10.21 -12.09
C ASP A 10 20.00 -10.36 -10.96
N GLY A 11 19.60 -11.02 -9.86
CA GLY A 11 20.43 -11.23 -8.66
C GLY A 11 20.43 -10.04 -7.70
N HIS A 12 19.95 -8.88 -8.12
CA HIS A 12 19.85 -7.65 -7.30
C HIS A 12 18.42 -7.17 -7.16
N THR A 13 17.64 -7.24 -8.24
CA THR A 13 16.23 -6.85 -8.27
C THR A 13 15.37 -7.97 -8.84
N GLN A 14 14.18 -8.13 -8.29
CA GLN A 14 13.16 -9.02 -8.84
C GLN A 14 12.03 -8.19 -9.43
N LYS A 15 11.73 -8.43 -10.72
CA LYS A 15 10.62 -7.81 -11.42
C LYS A 15 9.61 -8.89 -11.78
N ALA A 16 8.34 -8.60 -11.58
CA ALA A 16 7.28 -9.52 -11.95
C ALA A 16 6.27 -8.84 -12.86
N LYS A 17 5.71 -9.62 -13.79
CA LYS A 17 4.55 -9.19 -14.57
C LYS A 17 3.59 -10.35 -14.78
N GLU A 18 2.32 -10.01 -14.94
CA GLU A 18 1.30 -11.00 -15.22
C GLU A 18 1.49 -11.57 -16.63
N ILE A 19 1.48 -12.89 -16.74
CA ILE A 19 1.50 -13.63 -18.00
C ILE A 19 0.25 -14.49 -18.13
N SER A 20 -0.41 -14.41 -19.28
CA SER A 20 -1.50 -15.30 -19.65
C SER A 20 -1.00 -16.50 -20.42
N ILE A 21 -1.18 -17.69 -19.85
CA ILE A 21 -0.80 -18.95 -20.47
C ILE A 21 -1.92 -19.44 -21.38
N MET A 22 -1.59 -19.61 -22.66
CA MET A 22 -2.48 -20.20 -23.66
C MET A 22 -2.30 -21.70 -23.70
N GLN A 23 -3.38 -22.44 -23.54
CA GLN A 23 -3.39 -23.92 -23.63
C GLN A 23 -3.62 -24.43 -25.06
N ASP A 24 -4.01 -23.52 -25.96
CA ASP A 24 -4.35 -23.83 -27.35
C ASP A 24 -3.34 -23.12 -28.28
N ALA A 25 -2.55 -23.91 -28.98
CA ALA A 25 -1.56 -23.42 -29.94
C ALA A 25 -2.19 -22.60 -31.09
N GLN A 26 -3.45 -22.90 -31.47
CA GLN A 26 -4.15 -22.15 -32.51
C GLN A 26 -4.46 -20.71 -32.04
N LYS A 27 -4.78 -20.52 -30.76
CA LYS A 27 -4.98 -19.19 -30.18
C LYS A 27 -3.70 -18.37 -30.20
N LEU A 28 -2.54 -19.00 -29.90
CA LEU A 28 -1.26 -18.32 -30.01
C LEU A 28 -0.94 -17.91 -31.45
N LYS A 29 -1.20 -18.76 -32.45
CA LYS A 29 -1.06 -18.41 -33.87
C LYS A 29 -1.89 -17.18 -34.26
N MET A 30 -3.02 -16.97 -33.62
CA MET A 30 -3.85 -15.77 -33.84
C MET A 30 -3.16 -14.48 -33.37
N ILE A 31 -2.37 -14.54 -32.31
CA ILE A 31 -1.65 -13.40 -31.73
C ILE A 31 -0.37 -13.10 -32.51
N LEU A 32 0.36 -14.10 -32.95
CA LEU A 32 1.70 -13.96 -33.57
C LEU A 32 1.68 -13.40 -35.02
N GLY A 33 0.53 -13.20 -35.62
CA GLY A 33 0.44 -12.56 -36.94
C GLY A 33 0.94 -11.13 -36.91
N LYS A 34 1.74 -10.69 -37.92
CA LYS A 34 2.40 -9.37 -37.99
C LYS A 34 1.49 -8.19 -37.63
N LEU A 35 0.27 -8.13 -38.17
CA LEU A 35 -0.67 -7.05 -37.88
C LEU A 35 -1.36 -7.26 -36.51
N SER A 36 -1.71 -8.50 -36.13
CA SER A 36 -2.23 -8.81 -34.80
C SER A 36 -1.27 -8.37 -33.71
N TRP A 37 0.03 -8.65 -33.91
CA TRP A 37 1.09 -8.26 -32.97
C TRP A 37 1.18 -6.75 -32.79
N LYS A 38 1.22 -5.98 -33.91
CA LYS A 38 1.23 -4.51 -33.86
C LYS A 38 0.02 -3.95 -33.11
N ILE A 39 -1.17 -4.47 -33.40
CA ILE A 39 -2.40 -4.07 -32.71
C ILE A 39 -2.30 -4.38 -31.21
N LEU A 40 -1.83 -5.57 -30.86
CA LEU A 40 -1.71 -6.00 -29.46
C LEU A 40 -0.72 -5.13 -28.69
N THR A 41 0.42 -4.77 -29.29
CA THR A 41 1.41 -3.85 -28.70
C THR A 41 0.79 -2.48 -28.41
N MET A 42 0.05 -1.90 -29.37
CA MET A 42 -0.63 -0.62 -29.15
C MET A 42 -1.67 -0.70 -28.02
N LEU A 43 -2.46 -1.77 -28.00
CA LEU A 43 -3.49 -1.99 -26.96
C LEU A 43 -2.87 -2.36 -25.59
N SER A 44 -1.59 -2.69 -25.52
CA SER A 44 -0.90 -2.91 -24.25
C SER A 44 -0.47 -1.60 -23.58
N GLU A 45 -0.26 -0.54 -24.36
CA GLU A 45 0.13 0.78 -23.86
C GLU A 45 -1.08 1.59 -23.40
N LYS A 46 -2.17 1.58 -24.20
CA LYS A 46 -3.41 2.27 -23.87
C LYS A 46 -4.62 1.61 -24.53
N GLU A 47 -5.79 1.82 -23.95
CA GLU A 47 -7.04 1.41 -24.58
C GLU A 47 -7.35 2.22 -25.84
N MET A 48 -7.79 1.55 -26.89
CA MET A 48 -8.12 2.19 -28.17
C MET A 48 -9.32 1.51 -28.83
N TYR A 49 -10.09 2.29 -29.63
CA TYR A 49 -11.11 1.70 -30.48
C TYR A 49 -10.56 1.44 -31.92
N PRO A 50 -11.16 0.50 -32.68
CA PRO A 50 -10.56 0.00 -33.93
C PRO A 50 -10.19 1.06 -34.97
N LEU A 51 -10.97 2.13 -35.09
CA LEU A 51 -10.70 3.20 -36.07
C LEU A 51 -9.46 4.02 -35.67
N GLU A 52 -9.19 4.24 -34.38
CA GLU A 52 -7.95 4.90 -33.93
C GLU A 52 -6.74 4.03 -34.26
N VAL A 53 -6.83 2.73 -34.03
CA VAL A 53 -5.77 1.78 -34.37
C VAL A 53 -5.53 1.78 -35.89
N ALA A 54 -6.58 1.80 -36.69
CA ALA A 54 -6.49 1.84 -38.15
C ALA A 54 -5.75 3.10 -38.66
N ARG A 55 -6.10 4.26 -38.10
CA ARG A 55 -5.46 5.56 -38.42
C ARG A 55 -3.97 5.56 -38.06
N GLN A 56 -3.62 5.08 -36.87
CA GLN A 56 -2.22 5.06 -36.43
C GLN A 56 -1.35 4.07 -37.22
N LEU A 57 -1.93 2.94 -37.64
CA LEU A 57 -1.21 1.94 -38.44
C LEU A 57 -1.21 2.21 -39.94
N GLY A 58 -1.99 3.19 -40.40
CA GLY A 58 -2.13 3.48 -41.83
C GLY A 58 -2.75 2.33 -42.63
N VAL A 59 -3.68 1.59 -42.02
CA VAL A 59 -4.34 0.44 -42.66
C VAL A 59 -5.85 0.61 -42.70
N HIS A 60 -6.49 -0.06 -43.65
CA HIS A 60 -7.95 -0.01 -43.77
C HIS A 60 -8.63 -0.58 -42.53
N GLU A 61 -9.67 0.10 -42.04
CA GLU A 61 -10.35 -0.22 -40.79
C GLU A 61 -10.91 -1.65 -40.73
N GLN A 62 -11.43 -2.20 -41.82
CA GLN A 62 -11.95 -3.57 -41.90
C GLN A 62 -10.87 -4.61 -41.56
N LYS A 63 -9.61 -4.37 -41.95
CA LYS A 63 -8.50 -5.23 -41.59
C LYS A 63 -8.26 -5.22 -40.06
N VAL A 64 -8.37 -4.02 -39.45
CA VAL A 64 -8.24 -3.90 -37.99
C VAL A 64 -9.39 -4.59 -37.26
N TYR A 65 -10.65 -4.39 -37.70
CA TYR A 65 -11.81 -5.09 -37.15
C TYR A 65 -11.68 -6.60 -37.23
N TYR A 66 -11.17 -7.12 -38.36
CA TYR A 66 -10.90 -8.56 -38.46
C TYR A 66 -9.89 -9.04 -37.41
N HIS A 67 -8.79 -8.33 -37.23
CA HIS A 67 -7.75 -8.69 -36.26
C HIS A 67 -8.22 -8.50 -34.82
N ILE A 68 -8.98 -7.46 -34.50
CA ILE A 68 -9.61 -7.24 -33.20
C ILE A 68 -10.52 -8.43 -32.84
N ARG A 69 -11.40 -8.87 -33.75
CA ARG A 69 -12.25 -10.06 -33.53
C ARG A 69 -11.41 -11.30 -33.30
N LYS A 70 -10.32 -11.48 -34.04
CA LYS A 70 -9.39 -12.60 -33.92
C LYS A 70 -8.69 -12.59 -32.56
N LEU A 71 -8.19 -11.44 -32.12
CA LEU A 71 -7.55 -11.25 -30.82
C LEU A 71 -8.54 -11.43 -29.65
N ALA A 72 -9.75 -10.92 -29.78
CA ALA A 72 -10.81 -11.13 -28.80
C ALA A 72 -11.21 -12.63 -28.71
N LYS A 73 -11.36 -13.34 -29.84
CA LYS A 73 -11.61 -14.79 -29.88
C LYS A 73 -10.47 -15.58 -29.25
N ALA A 74 -9.23 -15.13 -29.41
CA ALA A 74 -8.08 -15.73 -28.72
C ALA A 74 -8.07 -15.41 -27.22
N GLY A 75 -8.87 -14.45 -26.76
CA GLY A 75 -8.92 -13.98 -25.38
C GLY A 75 -7.73 -13.08 -25.01
N ALA A 76 -7.03 -12.51 -26.01
CA ALA A 76 -5.86 -11.67 -25.78
C ALA A 76 -6.23 -10.22 -25.44
N ILE A 77 -7.42 -9.78 -25.81
CA ILE A 77 -7.96 -8.45 -25.54
C ILE A 77 -9.38 -8.54 -24.99
N THR A 78 -9.79 -7.51 -24.26
CA THR A 78 -11.14 -7.33 -23.73
C THR A 78 -11.67 -5.93 -24.04
N VAL A 79 -12.98 -5.74 -23.94
CA VAL A 79 -13.59 -4.41 -23.98
C VAL A 79 -13.41 -3.80 -22.59
N GLU A 80 -12.71 -2.67 -22.52
CA GLU A 80 -12.49 -1.92 -21.30
C GLU A 80 -13.65 -0.96 -21.00
N ARG A 81 -14.13 -0.27 -22.06
CA ARG A 81 -15.30 0.60 -21.97
C ARG A 81 -16.00 0.75 -23.32
N GLU A 82 -17.23 1.22 -23.26
CA GLU A 82 -18.06 1.56 -24.43
C GLU A 82 -18.44 3.05 -24.38
N GLU A 83 -18.43 3.72 -25.53
CA GLU A 83 -18.77 5.13 -25.64
C GLU A 83 -19.70 5.34 -26.85
N LYS A 84 -20.79 6.09 -26.68
CA LYS A 84 -21.67 6.47 -27.78
C LYS A 84 -21.03 7.59 -28.61
N LYS A 85 -20.72 7.33 -29.87
CA LYS A 85 -20.17 8.32 -30.81
C LYS A 85 -21.02 8.37 -32.08
N LYS A 86 -21.60 9.56 -32.39
CA LYS A 86 -22.35 9.81 -33.61
C LYS A 86 -23.38 8.72 -33.98
N GLY A 87 -24.15 8.27 -32.96
CA GLY A 87 -25.20 7.26 -33.13
C GLY A 87 -24.73 5.80 -33.15
N ALA A 88 -23.43 5.53 -33.06
CA ALA A 88 -22.85 4.20 -32.95
C ALA A 88 -22.13 4.00 -31.61
N THR A 89 -22.02 2.74 -31.14
CA THR A 89 -21.26 2.41 -29.94
C THR A 89 -19.83 2.06 -30.30
N ALA A 90 -18.87 2.90 -29.87
CA ALA A 90 -17.44 2.66 -29.98
C ALA A 90 -16.98 1.80 -28.79
N LYS A 91 -16.38 0.63 -29.07
CA LYS A 91 -15.81 -0.27 -28.05
C LYS A 91 -14.31 -0.05 -27.98
N TYR A 92 -13.83 0.31 -26.79
CA TYR A 92 -12.40 0.46 -26.53
C TYR A 92 -11.84 -0.86 -26.01
N TYR A 93 -10.76 -1.31 -26.61
CA TYR A 93 -10.12 -2.59 -26.29
C TYR A 93 -8.79 -2.36 -25.61
N LYS A 94 -8.45 -3.28 -24.71
CA LYS A 94 -7.17 -3.34 -23.99
C LYS A 94 -6.70 -4.79 -23.89
N THR A 95 -5.41 -5.01 -23.70
CA THR A 95 -4.88 -6.36 -23.47
C THR A 95 -5.31 -6.89 -22.11
N VAL A 96 -5.57 -8.20 -22.01
CA VAL A 96 -5.92 -8.86 -20.75
C VAL A 96 -4.70 -9.16 -19.89
N SER A 97 -3.49 -9.04 -20.43
CA SER A 97 -2.23 -9.34 -19.74
C SER A 97 -1.08 -8.62 -20.44
N SER A 98 -0.01 -8.36 -19.70
CA SER A 98 1.23 -7.75 -20.22
C SER A 98 2.17 -8.72 -20.93
N ALA A 99 1.89 -10.03 -20.86
CA ALA A 99 2.63 -11.08 -21.55
C ALA A 99 1.72 -12.25 -21.88
N PHE A 100 2.08 -13.00 -22.94
CA PHE A 100 1.41 -14.22 -23.36
C PHE A 100 2.44 -15.31 -23.60
N GLY A 101 2.13 -16.54 -23.20
CA GLY A 101 3.05 -17.68 -23.35
C GLY A 101 2.33 -19.02 -23.53
N ILE A 102 3.13 -20.05 -23.87
CA ILE A 102 2.73 -21.46 -23.86
C ILE A 102 3.48 -22.15 -22.73
N GLU A 103 2.79 -23.01 -22.02
CA GLU A 103 3.40 -23.89 -21.02
C GLU A 103 3.47 -25.32 -21.57
N LEU A 104 4.67 -25.89 -21.52
CA LEU A 104 4.88 -27.29 -21.84
C LEU A 104 4.68 -28.13 -20.56
N PRO A 105 4.23 -29.39 -20.65
CA PRO A 105 3.94 -30.25 -19.51
C PRO A 105 5.23 -30.80 -18.84
N ARG A 106 6.10 -29.89 -18.41
CA ARG A 106 7.27 -30.21 -17.58
C ARG A 106 6.97 -29.82 -16.12
N GLY A 107 7.49 -30.63 -15.19
CA GLY A 107 7.32 -30.38 -13.75
C GLY A 107 7.93 -29.05 -13.30
N TYR A 108 7.35 -28.47 -12.25
CA TYR A 108 7.89 -27.29 -11.58
C TYR A 108 9.07 -27.66 -10.70
N LYS A 109 10.06 -26.79 -10.66
CA LYS A 109 11.09 -26.84 -9.61
C LYS A 109 10.63 -25.94 -8.47
N THR A 110 10.70 -26.44 -7.24
CA THR A 110 10.49 -25.60 -6.06
C THR A 110 11.67 -24.65 -5.93
N VAL A 111 11.40 -23.35 -5.97
CA VAL A 111 12.41 -22.31 -5.71
C VAL A 111 12.18 -21.82 -4.29
N GLN A 112 13.12 -22.12 -3.40
CA GLN A 112 13.15 -21.55 -2.05
C GLN A 112 13.55 -20.08 -2.20
N ASN A 113 12.77 -19.15 -1.66
CA ASN A 113 12.97 -17.68 -1.68
C ASN A 113 12.23 -16.86 -2.76
N LEU A 114 11.17 -17.35 -3.36
CA LEU A 114 10.21 -16.51 -4.08
C LEU A 114 9.22 -15.80 -3.13
N SER A 115 9.65 -15.45 -1.94
CA SER A 115 8.78 -15.03 -0.84
C SER A 115 8.52 -13.52 -0.76
N LEU A 116 8.79 -12.75 -1.79
CA LEU A 116 8.24 -11.40 -1.85
C LEU A 116 7.01 -11.42 -2.74
N GLN A 117 5.84 -11.32 -2.12
CA GLN A 117 4.64 -10.97 -2.88
C GLN A 117 4.96 -9.68 -3.64
N VAL A 118 4.57 -9.63 -4.92
CA VAL A 118 4.63 -8.36 -5.66
C VAL A 118 3.79 -7.37 -4.86
N MET A 119 4.47 -6.41 -4.27
CA MET A 119 3.83 -5.39 -3.45
C MET A 119 2.80 -4.65 -4.30
N ASP A 120 1.59 -4.51 -3.80
CA ASP A 120 0.56 -3.70 -4.47
C ASP A 120 1.08 -2.28 -4.70
N GLU A 121 0.78 -1.70 -5.86
CA GLU A 121 1.26 -0.37 -6.25
C GLU A 121 0.93 0.72 -5.22
N GLN A 122 -0.24 0.62 -4.58
CA GLN A 122 -0.67 1.56 -3.57
C GLN A 122 0.14 1.44 -2.28
N LEU A 123 0.44 0.20 -1.86
CA LEU A 123 1.34 -0.05 -0.72
C LEU A 123 2.76 0.41 -1.03
N HIS A 124 3.24 0.12 -2.25
CA HIS A 124 4.57 0.58 -2.68
C HIS A 124 4.68 2.11 -2.61
N LYS A 125 3.69 2.85 -3.12
CA LYS A 125 3.64 4.32 -3.04
C LYS A 125 3.63 4.82 -1.59
N PHE A 126 2.94 4.10 -0.69
CA PHE A 126 2.83 4.51 0.71
C PHE A 126 4.10 4.25 1.51
N PHE A 127 4.76 3.12 1.27
CA PHE A 127 5.94 2.68 2.03
C PHE A 127 7.29 2.95 1.34
N LYS A 128 7.30 3.64 0.18
CA LYS A 128 8.53 3.86 -0.63
C LYS A 128 9.68 4.52 0.14
N GLU A 129 9.39 5.31 1.17
CA GLU A 129 10.41 5.95 2.01
C GLU A 129 10.91 5.03 3.13
N PHE A 130 10.15 3.98 3.46
CA PHE A 130 10.45 3.03 4.53
C PHE A 130 10.99 1.70 4.02
N VAL A 131 10.88 1.44 2.71
CA VAL A 131 11.41 0.23 2.06
C VAL A 131 12.17 0.67 0.83
N ASN A 132 13.48 0.37 0.80
CA ASN A 132 14.34 0.79 -0.30
C ASN A 132 14.15 -0.06 -1.58
N ASP A 133 14.82 0.34 -2.66
CA ASP A 133 14.74 -0.33 -3.97
C ASP A 133 15.16 -1.82 -3.94
N LYS A 134 15.93 -2.24 -2.93
CA LYS A 134 16.31 -3.65 -2.71
C LYS A 134 15.26 -4.43 -1.91
N GLY A 135 14.14 -3.77 -1.55
CA GLY A 135 13.10 -4.33 -0.72
C GLY A 135 13.51 -4.50 0.75
N VAL A 136 14.50 -3.77 1.25
CA VAL A 136 14.93 -3.81 2.64
C VAL A 136 14.25 -2.69 3.41
N LEU A 137 13.77 -2.98 4.63
CA LEU A 137 13.21 -1.96 5.52
C LEU A 137 14.30 -0.93 5.87
N GLU A 138 14.05 0.32 5.55
CA GLU A 138 14.88 1.48 5.91
C GLU A 138 14.14 2.31 6.96
N GLY A 139 14.64 2.29 8.17
CA GLY A 139 14.02 3.03 9.28
C GLY A 139 13.87 2.18 10.52
N LYS A 140 13.39 2.83 11.58
CA LYS A 140 13.16 2.20 12.87
C LYS A 140 11.66 2.13 13.16
N ILE A 141 11.20 0.98 13.63
CA ILE A 141 9.85 0.84 14.19
C ILE A 141 9.98 1.09 15.69
N VAL A 142 9.30 2.13 16.17
CA VAL A 142 9.49 2.62 17.54
C VAL A 142 8.20 2.44 18.33
N VAL A 143 8.33 1.77 19.46
CA VAL A 143 7.25 1.57 20.42
C VAL A 143 7.65 2.15 21.78
N GLY A 144 6.68 2.64 22.53
CA GLY A 144 6.94 3.13 23.89
C GLY A 144 7.50 2.06 24.82
N SER A 145 8.34 2.47 25.74
CA SER A 145 8.90 1.59 26.75
C SER A 145 7.81 0.96 27.64
N PRO A 146 7.90 -0.34 27.97
CA PRO A 146 6.96 -1.00 28.89
C PRO A 146 7.15 -0.56 30.34
N THR A 147 8.27 0.08 30.68
CA THR A 147 8.51 0.66 32.00
C THR A 147 8.00 2.09 32.05
N PRO A 148 7.56 2.59 33.25
CA PRO A 148 7.14 3.98 33.40
C PRO A 148 8.23 4.96 33.01
N HIS A 149 7.95 5.84 32.04
CA HIS A 149 8.92 6.79 31.49
C HIS A 149 8.24 8.07 31.04
N GLY A 150 9.05 9.04 30.65
CA GLY A 150 8.60 10.32 30.14
C GLY A 150 7.91 11.21 31.18
N PRO A 151 7.37 12.36 30.76
CA PRO A 151 6.74 13.33 31.65
C PRO A 151 5.52 12.76 32.39
N PHE A 152 4.83 11.81 31.77
CA PHE A 152 3.58 11.26 32.29
C PHE A 152 3.78 9.98 33.10
N LYS A 153 5.01 9.46 33.18
CA LYS A 153 5.36 8.20 33.90
C LYS A 153 4.44 7.03 33.51
N THR A 154 4.08 6.95 32.23
CA THR A 154 3.21 5.89 31.71
C THR A 154 4.01 4.72 31.17
N SER A 155 3.39 3.55 31.14
CA SER A 155 3.93 2.31 30.57
C SER A 155 3.22 1.99 29.27
N ALA A 156 3.95 1.72 28.21
CA ALA A 156 3.36 1.31 26.94
C ALA A 156 2.96 -0.18 26.96
N ARG A 157 1.83 -0.48 26.30
CA ARG A 157 1.34 -1.85 26.09
C ARG A 157 1.19 -2.20 24.61
N ASP A 158 1.74 -1.34 23.73
CA ASP A 158 1.52 -1.40 22.29
C ASP A 158 2.46 -2.38 21.56
N GLY A 159 3.40 -3.04 22.28
CA GLY A 159 4.41 -3.92 21.69
C GLY A 159 3.85 -5.07 20.84
N HIS A 160 2.72 -5.66 21.24
CA HIS A 160 2.08 -6.72 20.46
C HIS A 160 1.43 -6.21 19.16
N TYR A 161 1.06 -4.92 19.07
CA TYR A 161 0.61 -4.31 17.82
C TYR A 161 1.76 -4.15 16.84
N VAL A 162 2.97 -3.83 17.34
CA VAL A 162 4.19 -3.82 16.52
C VAL A 162 4.47 -5.19 15.92
N ALA A 163 4.28 -6.28 16.68
CA ALA A 163 4.44 -7.64 16.17
C ALA A 163 3.49 -7.92 14.98
N HIS A 164 2.23 -7.50 15.06
CA HIS A 164 1.27 -7.63 13.96
C HIS A 164 1.68 -6.80 12.74
N LEU A 165 2.11 -5.55 12.95
CA LEU A 165 2.59 -4.66 11.89
C LEU A 165 3.84 -5.25 11.20
N THR A 166 4.78 -5.82 11.94
CA THR A 166 5.99 -6.41 11.38
C THR A 166 5.71 -7.66 10.57
N LEU A 167 4.74 -8.49 10.96
CA LEU A 167 4.28 -9.63 10.16
C LEU A 167 3.68 -9.16 8.82
N PHE A 168 2.95 -8.06 8.81
CA PHE A 168 2.44 -7.46 7.58
C PHE A 168 3.57 -6.92 6.71
N LEU A 169 4.48 -6.11 7.28
CA LEU A 169 5.64 -5.57 6.55
C LEU A 169 6.53 -6.68 5.99
N GLY A 170 6.71 -7.77 6.73
CA GLY A 170 7.50 -8.93 6.29
C GLY A 170 6.96 -9.66 5.06
N GLN A 171 5.74 -9.35 4.60
CA GLN A 171 5.21 -9.88 3.34
C GLN A 171 5.89 -9.25 2.11
N PHE A 172 6.47 -8.05 2.24
CA PHE A 172 7.06 -7.31 1.12
C PHE A 172 8.37 -6.59 1.46
N ALA A 173 8.78 -6.56 2.72
CA ALA A 173 10.03 -5.97 3.15
C ALA A 173 10.96 -7.02 3.77
N LYS A 174 12.23 -6.99 3.40
CA LYS A 174 13.29 -7.78 4.02
C LYS A 174 13.74 -7.13 5.32
N MET A 175 14.16 -7.95 6.27
CA MET A 175 14.76 -7.47 7.52
C MET A 175 16.09 -6.74 7.22
N PRO A 176 16.34 -5.56 7.81
CA PRO A 176 17.63 -4.91 7.72
C PRO A 176 18.70 -5.68 8.51
N PRO A 177 20.01 -5.43 8.26
CA PRO A 177 21.10 -6.06 9.02
C PRO A 177 21.05 -5.71 10.50
N ASP A 178 20.70 -4.46 10.82
CA ASP A 178 20.59 -3.97 12.19
C ASP A 178 19.20 -4.17 12.77
N PHE A 179 19.11 -4.19 14.09
CA PHE A 179 17.84 -4.33 14.78
C PHE A 179 16.95 -3.11 14.53
N ALA A 180 15.80 -3.34 13.86
CA ALA A 180 14.92 -2.27 13.39
C ALA A 180 13.86 -1.83 14.41
N ILE A 181 13.56 -2.66 15.41
CA ILE A 181 12.52 -2.36 16.43
C ILE A 181 13.20 -1.80 17.66
N LYS A 182 12.82 -0.59 18.08
CA LYS A 182 13.43 0.09 19.23
C LYS A 182 12.37 0.62 20.18
N LEU A 183 12.75 0.76 21.44
CA LEU A 183 11.97 1.54 22.39
C LEU A 183 12.22 3.04 22.13
N ASP A 184 11.24 3.85 22.41
CA ASP A 184 11.32 5.31 22.29
C ASP A 184 12.43 5.91 23.14
N VAL A 185 12.65 5.39 24.33
CA VAL A 185 13.75 5.77 25.23
C VAL A 185 15.14 5.46 24.64
N ASP A 186 15.27 4.34 23.93
CA ASP A 186 16.54 3.96 23.28
C ASP A 186 16.83 4.85 22.10
N VAL A 187 15.82 5.14 21.26
CA VAL A 187 15.98 6.10 20.12
C VAL A 187 16.42 7.46 20.62
N LYS A 188 15.87 7.94 21.74
CA LYS A 188 16.29 9.19 22.36
C LYS A 188 17.73 9.14 22.89
N ALA A 189 18.08 8.06 23.60
CA ALA A 189 19.43 7.87 24.14
C ALA A 189 20.50 7.78 23.04
N GLU A 190 20.20 7.11 21.93
CA GLU A 190 21.11 6.89 20.81
C GLU A 190 21.05 8.03 19.76
N LYS A 191 20.16 9.01 19.93
CA LYS A 191 19.97 10.17 19.02
C LYS A 191 19.61 9.76 17.59
N GLU A 192 18.73 8.76 17.47
CA GLU A 192 18.32 8.20 16.19
C GLU A 192 17.02 8.81 15.63
N GLU A 193 16.54 9.92 16.16
CA GLU A 193 15.32 10.62 15.72
C GLU A 193 15.37 11.06 14.25
N LYS A 194 16.58 11.24 13.71
CA LYS A 194 16.82 11.68 12.34
C LYS A 194 16.69 10.57 11.28
N ASN A 195 16.24 9.38 11.65
CA ASN A 195 15.97 8.29 10.72
C ASN A 195 14.56 8.37 10.12
N HIS A 196 14.25 7.49 9.17
CA HIS A 196 12.86 7.13 8.88
C HIS A 196 12.30 6.39 10.10
N LEU A 197 11.12 6.81 10.58
CA LEU A 197 10.54 6.26 11.80
C LEU A 197 9.09 5.79 11.55
N ILE A 198 8.74 4.63 12.09
CA ILE A 198 7.37 4.15 12.19
C ILE A 198 7.03 4.13 13.68
N LEU A 199 6.29 5.12 14.14
CA LEU A 199 5.94 5.29 15.55
C LEU A 199 4.63 4.59 15.84
N VAL A 200 4.63 3.68 16.80
CA VAL A 200 3.44 2.97 17.28
C VAL A 200 3.17 3.36 18.73
N GLY A 201 1.99 3.88 18.99
CA GLY A 201 1.60 4.38 20.30
C GLY A 201 1.38 5.89 20.36
N GLY A 202 0.42 6.30 21.18
CA GLY A 202 0.03 7.69 21.37
C GLY A 202 1.04 8.50 22.20
N PRO A 203 0.85 9.82 22.28
CA PRO A 203 1.79 10.72 22.97
C PRO A 203 1.89 10.48 24.49
N GLY A 204 0.94 9.75 25.07
CA GLY A 204 1.02 9.34 26.47
C GLY A 204 2.02 8.22 26.73
N THR A 205 2.34 7.40 25.72
CA THR A 205 3.15 6.19 25.87
C THR A 205 4.37 6.15 24.96
N ASN A 206 4.50 7.07 24.00
CA ASN A 206 5.62 7.17 23.07
C ASN A 206 6.15 8.60 23.04
N LEU A 207 7.38 8.80 23.52
CA LEU A 207 8.03 10.11 23.62
C LEU A 207 8.16 10.82 22.27
N LEU A 208 8.49 10.07 21.22
CA LEU A 208 8.66 10.66 19.89
C LEU A 208 7.33 11.12 19.30
N THR A 209 6.25 10.35 19.50
CA THR A 209 4.89 10.78 19.12
C THR A 209 4.48 12.05 19.88
N GLN A 210 4.87 12.15 21.16
CA GLN A 210 4.63 13.34 21.98
C GLN A 210 5.36 14.57 21.41
N GLU A 211 6.63 14.45 21.11
CA GLU A 211 7.45 15.55 20.63
C GLU A 211 7.02 16.09 19.27
N ILE A 212 6.57 15.22 18.36
CA ILE A 212 6.13 15.63 17.02
C ILE A 212 4.66 16.03 16.95
N ASN A 213 3.90 15.96 18.06
CA ASN A 213 2.45 16.20 18.05
C ASN A 213 2.06 17.52 17.37
N GLU A 214 2.82 18.59 17.60
CA GLU A 214 2.57 19.89 16.99
C GLU A 214 2.78 19.90 15.46
N SER A 215 3.56 18.96 14.93
CA SER A 215 3.83 18.80 13.50
C SER A 215 2.78 17.96 12.78
N LEU A 216 1.88 17.27 13.51
CA LEU A 216 0.86 16.41 12.93
C LEU A 216 -0.29 17.23 12.31
N PRO A 217 -0.87 16.79 11.17
CA PRO A 217 -2.07 17.39 10.58
C PRO A 217 -3.31 17.27 11.48
N VAL A 218 -3.41 16.16 12.21
CA VAL A 218 -4.38 15.90 13.26
C VAL A 218 -3.61 15.71 14.56
N ARG A 219 -3.90 16.49 15.58
CA ARG A 219 -3.14 16.55 16.82
C ARG A 219 -3.89 15.89 17.96
N PHE A 220 -3.14 15.32 18.87
CA PHE A 220 -3.68 14.92 20.16
C PHE A 220 -3.81 16.12 21.08
N ASN A 221 -5.00 16.34 21.63
CA ASN A 221 -5.24 17.36 22.66
C ASN A 221 -4.68 16.83 23.98
N MET A 222 -3.52 17.35 24.37
CA MET A 222 -2.84 16.94 25.60
C MET A 222 -3.13 17.95 26.71
N GLN A 223 -3.74 17.49 27.81
CA GLN A 223 -3.97 18.32 28.99
C GLN A 223 -3.22 17.72 30.17
N SER A 224 -2.40 18.54 30.81
CA SER A 224 -1.77 18.21 32.08
C SER A 224 -2.73 18.54 33.22
N SER A 225 -2.95 17.62 34.14
CA SER A 225 -3.72 17.81 35.35
C SER A 225 -2.93 17.40 36.57
N ASN A 226 -3.34 17.87 37.76
CA ASN A 226 -2.72 17.45 39.03
C ASN A 226 -2.86 15.95 39.32
N GLN A 227 -3.72 15.24 38.60
CA GLN A 227 -3.97 13.81 38.71
C GLN A 227 -3.31 13.00 37.60
N GLY A 228 -2.52 13.61 36.72
CA GLY A 228 -1.85 12.97 35.60
C GLY A 228 -2.21 13.60 34.24
N PHE A 229 -2.08 12.78 33.22
CA PHE A 229 -2.26 13.18 31.82
C PHE A 229 -3.65 12.78 31.32
N LEU A 230 -4.36 13.72 30.70
CA LEU A 230 -5.61 13.48 29.98
C LEU A 230 -5.43 13.77 28.50
N LEU A 231 -5.81 12.79 27.67
CA LEU A 231 -5.99 13.01 26.25
C LEU A 231 -7.41 13.49 25.98
N GLY A 232 -7.53 14.74 25.47
CA GLY A 232 -8.80 15.36 25.09
C GLY A 232 -9.29 14.97 23.70
N GLY A 233 -8.75 13.90 23.11
CA GLY A 233 -9.08 13.44 21.76
C GLY A 233 -8.15 13.97 20.68
N LEU A 234 -8.45 13.60 19.43
CA LEU A 234 -7.76 14.02 18.22
C LEU A 234 -8.44 15.25 17.62
N SER A 235 -7.70 16.33 17.40
CA SER A 235 -8.18 17.57 16.75
C SER A 235 -7.65 17.68 15.33
N SER A 236 -8.54 17.72 14.35
CA SER A 236 -8.18 17.95 12.95
C SER A 236 -8.13 19.44 12.65
N LYS A 237 -7.01 19.90 12.09
CA LYS A 237 -6.87 21.25 11.55
C LYS A 237 -7.75 21.50 10.32
N LYS A 238 -8.00 20.45 9.54
CA LYS A 238 -8.72 20.51 8.28
C LYS A 238 -10.23 20.63 8.48
N SER A 239 -10.80 19.76 9.33
CA SER A 239 -12.25 19.69 9.55
C SER A 239 -12.71 20.49 10.78
N SER A 240 -11.79 20.96 11.62
CA SER A 240 -12.05 21.56 12.93
C SER A 240 -12.84 20.64 13.89
N ARG A 241 -12.84 19.33 13.64
CA ARG A 241 -13.50 18.32 14.45
C ARG A 241 -12.57 17.78 15.53
N VAL A 242 -13.18 17.35 16.63
CA VAL A 242 -12.50 16.65 17.72
C VAL A 242 -13.07 15.22 17.84
N TYR A 243 -12.20 14.23 17.84
CA TYR A 243 -12.56 12.82 17.93
C TYR A 243 -12.12 12.29 19.30
N THR A 244 -13.08 12.08 20.18
CA THR A 244 -12.84 11.77 21.60
C THR A 244 -13.00 10.31 21.98
N ALA A 245 -13.53 9.47 21.05
CA ALA A 245 -13.71 8.05 21.33
C ALA A 245 -12.37 7.36 21.65
N ASP A 246 -12.38 6.42 22.58
CA ASP A 246 -11.20 5.66 22.98
C ASP A 246 -10.62 4.82 21.83
N GLU A 247 -11.49 4.33 20.94
CA GLU A 247 -11.19 3.54 19.73
C GLU A 247 -10.76 4.43 18.54
N ALA A 248 -10.79 5.76 18.70
CA ALA A 248 -10.31 6.65 17.66
C ALA A 248 -8.79 6.73 17.65
N GLY A 249 -8.23 6.75 16.45
CA GLY A 249 -6.79 6.86 16.25
C GLY A 249 -6.40 7.58 14.97
N LEU A 250 -5.12 7.87 14.85
CA LEU A 250 -4.51 8.59 13.76
C LEU A 250 -3.49 7.71 13.04
N ILE A 251 -3.62 7.62 11.73
CA ILE A 251 -2.53 7.24 10.83
C ILE A 251 -2.05 8.53 10.16
N ALA A 252 -0.80 8.90 10.38
CA ALA A 252 -0.21 10.07 9.73
C ALA A 252 1.18 9.75 9.19
N LYS A 253 1.44 10.15 7.95
CA LYS A 253 2.76 10.17 7.34
C LYS A 253 3.15 11.63 7.17
N ILE A 254 4.32 12.00 7.66
CA ILE A 254 4.84 13.37 7.60
C ILE A 254 6.32 13.37 7.27
N VAL A 255 6.82 14.49 6.76
CA VAL A 255 8.26 14.74 6.70
C VAL A 255 8.80 14.83 8.12
N ASN A 256 9.94 14.19 8.38
CA ASN A 256 10.53 14.15 9.72
C ASN A 256 10.95 15.57 10.16
N PRO A 257 10.46 16.09 11.30
CA PRO A 257 10.83 17.42 11.79
C PRO A 257 12.34 17.58 12.09
N TRP A 258 13.01 16.50 12.48
CA TRP A 258 14.44 16.51 12.83
C TRP A 258 15.37 16.35 11.62
N ASP A 259 14.89 15.77 10.50
CA ASP A 259 15.61 15.64 9.23
C ASP A 259 14.63 15.64 8.06
N LYS A 260 14.63 16.73 7.28
CA LYS A 260 13.69 16.94 6.16
C LYS A 260 13.86 15.96 4.99
N THR A 261 14.92 15.16 4.97
CA THR A 261 15.15 14.10 3.99
C THR A 261 14.48 12.78 4.39
N LYS A 262 13.96 12.71 5.61
CA LYS A 262 13.37 11.52 6.22
C LYS A 262 11.87 11.70 6.45
N HIS A 263 11.18 10.59 6.71
CA HIS A 263 9.73 10.57 6.95
C HIS A 263 9.40 9.85 8.25
N ILE A 264 8.28 10.23 8.84
CA ILE A 264 7.70 9.57 10.00
C ILE A 264 6.29 9.08 9.64
N LEU A 265 6.03 7.82 9.95
CA LEU A 265 4.69 7.24 9.94
C LEU A 265 4.24 7.03 11.38
N VAL A 266 3.09 7.58 11.75
CA VAL A 266 2.51 7.49 13.08
C VAL A 266 1.28 6.59 13.03
N LEU A 267 1.19 5.64 13.95
CA LEU A 267 0.04 4.79 14.22
C LEU A 267 -0.29 4.93 15.70
N ALA A 268 -1.22 5.81 16.03
CA ALA A 268 -1.45 6.23 17.41
C ALA A 268 -2.93 6.45 17.70
N GLY A 269 -3.41 6.00 18.84
CA GLY A 269 -4.79 6.17 19.28
C GLY A 269 -4.93 7.07 20.49
N ASN A 270 -6.17 7.51 20.75
CA ASN A 270 -6.53 8.14 22.02
C ASN A 270 -6.22 7.23 23.19
N LYS A 271 -6.48 5.91 23.01
CA LYS A 271 -6.05 4.84 23.91
C LYS A 271 -5.43 3.69 23.11
N ALA A 272 -4.97 2.65 23.80
CA ALA A 272 -4.36 1.48 23.17
C ALA A 272 -5.29 0.82 22.12
N VAL A 273 -6.61 0.82 22.37
CA VAL A 273 -7.61 0.28 21.42
C VAL A 273 -7.65 1.09 20.11
N GLY A 274 -7.49 2.41 20.16
CA GLY A 274 -7.36 3.26 18.99
C GLY A 274 -6.04 3.01 18.23
N THR A 275 -4.93 2.77 18.94
CA THR A 275 -3.68 2.34 18.32
C THR A 275 -3.86 1.00 17.59
N LYS A 276 -4.57 0.03 18.22
CA LYS A 276 -4.93 -1.24 17.57
C LYS A 276 -5.72 -1.00 16.29
N ALA A 277 -6.73 -0.11 16.33
CA ALA A 277 -7.54 0.24 15.17
C ALA A 277 -6.68 0.79 14.02
N CYS A 278 -5.69 1.64 14.30
CA CYS A 278 -4.75 2.16 13.30
C CYS A 278 -3.88 1.06 12.69
N VAL A 279 -3.39 0.13 13.49
CA VAL A 279 -2.61 -1.00 12.99
C VAL A 279 -3.47 -1.90 12.11
N LEU A 280 -4.69 -2.25 12.51
CA LEU A 280 -5.64 -3.01 11.68
C LEU A 280 -5.98 -2.29 10.39
N ALA A 281 -6.20 -0.97 10.45
CA ALA A 281 -6.50 -0.15 9.28
C ALA A 281 -5.38 -0.19 8.24
N LEU A 282 -4.12 -0.16 8.69
CA LEU A 282 -2.97 -0.18 7.77
C LEU A 282 -2.57 -1.59 7.33
N THR A 283 -2.95 -2.62 8.07
CA THR A 283 -2.62 -4.03 7.75
C THR A 283 -3.78 -4.74 7.06
N ASN A 284 -4.85 -5.01 7.76
CA ASN A 284 -5.98 -5.80 7.25
C ASN A 284 -6.89 -4.99 6.32
N PHE A 285 -6.99 -3.68 6.52
CA PHE A 285 -7.91 -2.79 5.79
C PHE A 285 -7.19 -1.71 4.97
N TRP A 286 -5.91 -1.91 4.64
CA TRP A 286 -5.08 -0.90 3.98
C TRP A 286 -5.69 -0.37 2.66
N LYS A 287 -6.41 -1.20 1.89
CA LYS A 287 -7.08 -0.76 0.65
C LYS A 287 -8.12 0.33 0.91
N LYS A 288 -8.89 0.19 1.99
CA LYS A 288 -9.87 1.18 2.43
C LYS A 288 -9.16 2.42 2.97
N THR A 289 -8.15 2.22 3.80
CA THR A 289 -7.39 3.28 4.47
C THR A 289 -6.63 4.16 3.48
N LEU A 290 -5.97 3.56 2.50
CA LEU A 290 -5.14 4.27 1.53
C LEU A 290 -5.89 4.62 0.23
N GLN A 291 -7.20 4.41 0.14
CA GLN A 291 -7.99 4.64 -1.08
C GLN A 291 -7.80 6.04 -1.68
N LYS A 292 -7.67 7.06 -0.84
CA LYS A 292 -7.50 8.47 -1.24
C LYS A 292 -6.04 8.91 -1.39
N TYR A 293 -5.08 8.12 -0.92
CA TYR A 293 -3.66 8.46 -1.00
C TYR A 293 -3.16 8.40 -2.46
N ARG A 294 -2.42 9.41 -2.90
CA ARG A 294 -1.89 9.53 -4.28
C ARG A 294 -0.37 9.62 -4.34
N GLY A 295 0.32 9.56 -3.20
CA GLY A 295 1.78 9.67 -3.11
C GLY A 295 2.28 10.96 -2.48
N GLU A 296 1.41 11.66 -1.76
CA GLU A 296 1.73 12.90 -1.06
C GLU A 296 2.75 12.66 0.07
N ASP A 297 3.64 13.62 0.31
CA ASP A 297 4.62 13.57 1.40
C ASP A 297 3.96 13.66 2.79
N THR A 298 2.78 14.27 2.84
CA THR A 298 1.97 14.36 4.06
C THR A 298 0.61 13.71 3.84
N PHE A 299 0.30 12.73 4.68
CA PHE A 299 -0.97 12.03 4.69
C PHE A 299 -1.49 11.96 6.12
N ALA A 300 -2.80 12.08 6.31
CA ALA A 300 -3.45 11.81 7.59
C ALA A 300 -4.82 11.17 7.35
N ALA A 301 -5.13 10.18 8.19
CA ALA A 301 -6.44 9.54 8.25
C ALA A 301 -6.83 9.33 9.71
N VAL A 302 -8.03 9.74 10.07
CA VAL A 302 -8.62 9.43 11.39
C VAL A 302 -9.40 8.13 11.26
N ILE A 303 -9.07 7.18 12.12
CA ILE A 303 -9.62 5.83 12.13
C ILE A 303 -10.52 5.68 13.36
N GLN A 304 -11.72 5.15 13.17
CA GLN A 304 -12.58 4.68 14.23
C GLN A 304 -12.59 3.15 14.23
N GLY A 305 -12.25 2.56 15.36
CA GLY A 305 -12.34 1.12 15.58
C GLY A 305 -13.74 0.70 16.03
N PHE A 306 -14.12 -0.52 15.71
CA PHE A 306 -15.38 -1.16 16.12
C PHE A 306 -15.12 -2.59 16.57
N ASP A 307 -15.90 -3.00 17.51
CA ASP A 307 -16.05 -4.40 17.97
C ASP A 307 -17.39 -4.89 17.41
N LEU A 308 -17.35 -5.67 16.32
CA LEU A 308 -18.56 -6.12 15.63
C LEU A 308 -19.13 -7.44 16.20
N ASP A 309 -18.27 -8.27 16.78
CA ASP A 309 -18.71 -9.55 17.37
C ASP A 309 -18.98 -9.48 18.86
N GLY A 310 -18.68 -8.35 19.52
CA GLY A 310 -18.99 -8.08 20.92
C GLY A 310 -18.06 -8.77 21.92
N ASP A 311 -16.84 -9.16 21.49
CA ASP A 311 -15.86 -9.81 22.37
C ASP A 311 -15.00 -8.80 23.18
N GLY A 312 -15.27 -7.51 23.05
CA GLY A 312 -14.54 -6.42 23.70
C GLY A 312 -13.25 -6.01 22.98
N LYS A 313 -13.01 -6.52 21.77
CA LYS A 313 -11.82 -6.21 21.00
C LYS A 313 -12.16 -5.60 19.63
N VAL A 314 -11.41 -4.57 19.26
CA VAL A 314 -11.54 -4.00 17.91
C VAL A 314 -11.17 -5.04 16.86
N ASP A 315 -12.10 -5.31 15.92
CA ASP A 315 -11.97 -6.22 14.78
C ASP A 315 -12.28 -5.56 13.44
N SER A 316 -12.90 -4.40 13.44
CA SER A 316 -13.26 -3.64 12.24
C SER A 316 -12.89 -2.16 12.37
N ILE A 317 -12.88 -1.45 11.23
CA ILE A 317 -12.52 -0.03 11.19
C ILE A 317 -13.37 0.79 10.22
N GLU A 318 -13.48 2.07 10.51
CA GLU A 318 -13.93 3.08 9.58
C GLU A 318 -12.89 4.19 9.45
N VAL A 319 -12.70 4.70 8.23
CA VAL A 319 -11.91 5.91 7.96
C VAL A 319 -12.89 7.08 8.01
N ILE A 320 -12.83 7.87 9.07
CA ILE A 320 -13.81 8.95 9.34
C ILE A 320 -13.33 10.31 8.86
N GLU A 321 -12.02 10.46 8.59
CA GLU A 321 -11.44 11.63 7.92
C GLU A 321 -10.23 11.24 7.06
#